data_ae8f92f9daf9679682ab24d46c28da89
#
_entry.id   ae8f92f9daf9679682ab24d46c28da89
#
_cell.length_a   1.000
_cell.length_b   1.000
_cell.length_c   1.000
_cell.angle_alpha   90.00
_cell.angle_beta   90.00
_cell.angle_gamma   90.00
#
_symmetry.space_group_name_H-M   'P 1'
#
loop_
_entity.id
_entity.type
_entity.pdbx_description
1 polymer ?
#
loop_
_entity_poly.entity_id
_entity_poly.type
_entity_poly.pdbx_seq_one_letter_code
_entity_poly.pdbx_strand_id
1 'polypeptide(L)'
;MPENADLTAELIEHAVRSIEDADYFALPFPHIFFRDFFPKAIYPKLIESVPTNGFDNIKSNGTRTALRLYGDNIERIEPEVRELWAAVSAMLTSAEVERAIRAKLHDGLEIRARGDKVAGAKKLRLVAKPVVYRDRDGYEIKPHPDTRKKVVTMQLYCPADDRQKDLGTTLYRASVKGLLHPKSYGLEPIKTLPFLPNVGYAFVVLKAYHTIRQMSWHGRPKISAPIDRPRISILNTFYADESLGF
;
A
#
# COMPACT_ATOMS: atom_id res chain seq x y z
N MET A 1 13.63 -25.99 -6.05
CA MET A 1 12.14 -26.00 -5.87
C MET A 1 11.69 -26.16 -4.41
N PRO A 2 12.28 -26.99 -3.51
CA PRO A 2 11.90 -26.95 -2.09
C PRO A 2 12.24 -25.63 -1.38
N GLU A 3 13.37 -24.99 -1.69
CA GLU A 3 13.80 -23.72 -1.07
C GLU A 3 12.83 -22.54 -1.30
N ASN A 4 12.14 -22.49 -2.44
CA ASN A 4 11.22 -21.41 -2.76
C ASN A 4 9.88 -21.53 -2.01
N ALA A 5 9.41 -22.75 -1.78
CA ALA A 5 8.21 -23.00 -0.98
C ALA A 5 8.44 -22.63 0.50
N ASP A 6 9.67 -22.87 0.99
CA ASP A 6 10.08 -22.55 2.35
C ASP A 6 10.18 -21.03 2.55
N LEU A 7 10.81 -20.30 1.62
CA LEU A 7 10.87 -18.84 1.63
C LEU A 7 9.47 -18.20 1.59
N THR A 8 8.58 -18.71 0.74
CA THR A 8 7.21 -18.17 0.65
C THR A 8 6.45 -18.39 1.95
N ALA A 9 6.58 -19.56 2.56
CA ALA A 9 5.94 -19.86 3.85
C ALA A 9 6.48 -18.95 4.97
N GLU A 10 7.81 -18.75 5.05
CA GLU A 10 8.44 -17.82 5.99
C GLU A 10 7.90 -16.39 5.82
N LEU A 11 7.83 -15.90 4.58
CA LEU A 11 7.32 -14.57 4.29
C LEU A 11 5.85 -14.43 4.69
N ILE A 12 5.01 -15.43 4.43
CA ILE A 12 3.58 -15.42 4.80
C ILE A 12 3.44 -15.37 6.31
N GLU A 13 4.11 -16.27 7.04
CA GLU A 13 4.01 -16.34 8.50
C GLU A 13 4.46 -15.03 9.15
N HIS A 14 5.56 -14.45 8.67
CA HIS A 14 6.08 -13.20 9.18
C HIS A 14 5.15 -12.01 8.88
N ALA A 15 4.62 -11.90 7.66
CA ALA A 15 3.70 -10.86 7.26
C ALA A 15 2.39 -10.92 8.06
N VAL A 16 1.85 -12.12 8.29
CA VAL A 16 0.65 -12.31 9.13
C VAL A 16 0.91 -11.81 10.54
N ARG A 17 2.01 -12.20 11.19
CA ARG A 17 2.37 -11.69 12.52
C ARG A 17 2.50 -10.16 12.54
N SER A 18 3.20 -9.58 11.57
CA SER A 18 3.35 -8.13 11.48
C SER A 18 2.01 -7.39 11.35
N ILE A 19 1.05 -7.97 10.63
CA ILE A 19 -0.31 -7.41 10.50
C ILE A 19 -1.09 -7.56 11.82
N GLU A 20 -1.01 -8.71 12.48
CA GLU A 20 -1.68 -8.98 13.74
C GLU A 20 -1.17 -8.07 14.86
N ASP A 21 0.13 -7.80 14.91
CA ASP A 21 0.78 -6.92 15.88
C ASP A 21 0.66 -5.42 15.53
N ALA A 22 0.13 -5.08 14.33
CA ALA A 22 0.05 -3.71 13.87
C ALA A 22 -0.79 -2.80 14.80
N ASP A 23 -0.37 -1.55 14.91
CA ASP A 23 -1.15 -0.51 15.58
C ASP A 23 -2.42 -0.19 14.77
N TYR A 24 -3.59 -0.26 15.40
CA TYR A 24 -4.87 0.12 14.79
C TYR A 24 -5.29 1.52 15.21
N PHE A 25 -5.78 2.29 14.25
CA PHE A 25 -6.29 3.65 14.43
C PHE A 25 -7.66 3.80 13.77
N ALA A 26 -8.64 4.23 14.55
CA ALA A 26 -9.98 4.54 14.02
C ALA A 26 -10.04 5.89 13.31
N LEU A 27 -9.13 6.82 13.61
CA LEU A 27 -9.10 8.19 13.10
C LEU A 27 -7.78 8.50 12.36
N PRO A 28 -7.80 9.33 11.31
CA PRO A 28 -8.96 10.04 10.73
C PRO A 28 -9.94 9.12 9.98
N PHE A 29 -9.53 7.91 9.67
CA PHE A 29 -10.31 6.79 9.13
C PHE A 29 -9.65 5.48 9.56
N PRO A 30 -10.35 4.33 9.52
CA PRO A 30 -9.80 3.04 9.92
C PRO A 30 -8.54 2.68 9.13
N HIS A 31 -7.40 2.62 9.82
CA HIS A 31 -6.11 2.24 9.25
C HIS A 31 -5.24 1.53 10.28
N ILE A 32 -4.27 0.77 9.80
CA ILE A 32 -3.23 0.13 10.58
C ILE A 32 -1.85 0.61 10.12
N PHE A 33 -0.90 0.59 11.04
CA PHE A 33 0.51 0.85 10.76
C PHE A 33 1.33 -0.30 11.32
N PHE A 34 2.13 -0.94 10.48
CA PHE A 34 2.95 -2.09 10.85
C PHE A 34 4.43 -1.80 10.62
N ARG A 35 5.27 -2.51 11.39
CA ARG A 35 6.73 -2.43 11.37
C ARG A 35 7.30 -3.81 11.13
N ASP A 36 8.53 -3.85 10.64
CA ASP A 36 9.23 -5.11 10.39
C ASP A 36 8.37 -6.09 9.54
N PHE A 37 7.78 -5.57 8.45
CA PHE A 37 6.84 -6.35 7.62
C PHE A 37 7.49 -7.55 6.95
N PHE A 38 8.75 -7.42 6.55
CA PHE A 38 9.57 -8.52 6.05
C PHE A 38 10.53 -9.01 7.13
N PRO A 39 10.93 -10.30 7.14
CA PRO A 39 11.98 -10.78 8.01
C PRO A 39 13.26 -9.93 7.91
N LYS A 40 13.91 -9.66 9.03
CA LYS A 40 15.12 -8.80 9.08
C LYS A 40 16.25 -9.32 8.19
N ALA A 41 16.34 -10.64 8.01
CA ALA A 41 17.32 -11.27 7.12
C ALA A 41 17.00 -11.12 5.63
N ILE A 42 15.72 -10.93 5.28
CA ILE A 42 15.24 -10.85 3.91
C ILE A 42 15.14 -9.40 3.42
N TYR A 43 14.77 -8.45 4.29
CA TYR A 43 14.56 -7.07 3.88
C TYR A 43 15.77 -6.43 3.15
N PRO A 44 17.02 -6.53 3.63
CA PRO A 44 18.18 -6.01 2.90
C PRO A 44 18.30 -6.61 1.49
N LYS A 45 18.14 -7.93 1.38
CA LYS A 45 18.20 -8.64 0.09
C LYS A 45 17.11 -8.13 -0.87
N LEU A 46 15.88 -7.88 -0.35
CA LEU A 46 14.78 -7.33 -1.12
C LEU A 46 15.13 -5.95 -1.69
N ILE A 47 15.77 -5.08 -0.89
CA ILE A 47 16.16 -3.74 -1.31
C ILE A 47 17.30 -3.76 -2.34
N GLU A 48 18.27 -4.65 -2.18
CA GLU A 48 19.38 -4.83 -3.12
C GLU A 48 18.93 -5.44 -4.44
N SER A 49 17.89 -6.26 -4.41
CA SER A 49 17.34 -7.00 -5.56
C SER A 49 16.11 -6.34 -6.21
N VAL A 50 15.87 -5.05 -5.97
CA VAL A 50 14.74 -4.37 -6.64
C VAL A 50 14.93 -4.49 -8.17
N PRO A 51 13.97 -5.10 -8.90
CA PRO A 51 14.10 -5.33 -10.34
C PRO A 51 14.47 -4.06 -11.11
N THR A 52 15.29 -4.15 -12.11
CA THR A 52 15.61 -3.04 -13.02
C THR A 52 14.69 -3.04 -14.24
N ASN A 53 14.24 -4.20 -14.67
CA ASN A 53 13.36 -4.42 -15.81
C ASN A 53 11.88 -4.52 -15.44
N GLY A 54 11.01 -4.59 -16.42
CA GLY A 54 9.58 -4.85 -16.26
C GLY A 54 8.74 -3.64 -15.85
N PHE A 55 9.35 -2.48 -15.62
CA PHE A 55 8.60 -1.27 -15.24
C PHE A 55 8.00 -0.54 -16.43
N ASP A 56 6.72 -0.21 -16.32
CA ASP A 56 5.99 0.62 -17.27
C ASP A 56 5.87 2.05 -16.75
N ASN A 57 5.97 3.06 -17.65
CA ASN A 57 5.66 4.43 -17.30
C ASN A 57 4.15 4.60 -17.10
N ILE A 58 3.73 5.09 -15.92
CA ILE A 58 2.32 5.36 -15.62
C ILE A 58 1.99 6.86 -15.48
N LYS A 59 3.02 7.71 -15.55
CA LYS A 59 2.89 9.16 -15.67
C LYS A 59 3.64 9.62 -16.92
N SER A 60 2.99 10.43 -17.74
CA SER A 60 3.53 10.90 -19.00
C SER A 60 4.87 11.66 -18.88
N ASN A 61 5.12 12.25 -17.71
CA ASN A 61 6.38 12.93 -17.38
C ASN A 61 7.46 12.03 -16.79
N GLY A 62 7.25 10.70 -16.75
CA GLY A 62 8.23 9.72 -16.25
C GLY A 62 8.49 9.76 -14.74
N THR A 63 7.73 10.55 -13.96
CA THR A 63 7.97 10.70 -12.52
C THR A 63 7.52 9.49 -11.70
N ARG A 64 6.76 8.57 -12.29
CA ARG A 64 6.38 7.29 -11.67
C ARG A 64 6.39 6.16 -12.69
N THR A 65 7.05 5.06 -12.30
CA THR A 65 6.96 3.79 -13.02
C THR A 65 6.40 2.69 -12.12
N ALA A 66 5.83 1.65 -12.73
CA ALA A 66 5.17 0.55 -12.05
C ALA A 66 5.57 -0.80 -12.60
N LEU A 67 5.88 -1.74 -11.73
CA LEU A 67 6.05 -3.16 -12.05
C LEU A 67 4.94 -3.94 -11.35
N ARG A 68 4.07 -4.59 -12.12
CA ARG A 68 3.01 -5.43 -11.59
C ARG A 68 3.60 -6.77 -11.15
N LEU A 69 3.27 -7.20 -9.93
CA LEU A 69 3.71 -8.48 -9.38
C LEU A 69 2.61 -9.56 -9.46
N TYR A 70 1.79 -9.53 -10.51
CA TYR A 70 0.71 -10.52 -10.73
C TYR A 70 0.57 -10.87 -12.20
N GLY A 71 0.02 -12.08 -12.47
CA GLY A 71 -0.06 -12.63 -13.83
C GLY A 71 1.33 -12.82 -14.43
N ASP A 72 1.42 -12.78 -15.74
CA ASP A 72 2.65 -13.03 -16.50
C ASP A 72 3.72 -11.91 -16.34
N ASN A 73 3.40 -10.85 -15.59
CA ASN A 73 4.38 -9.76 -15.39
C ASN A 73 5.60 -10.17 -14.58
N ILE A 74 5.50 -11.22 -13.76
CA ILE A 74 6.65 -11.78 -13.02
C ILE A 74 7.75 -12.25 -13.98
N GLU A 75 7.39 -12.75 -15.16
CA GLU A 75 8.34 -13.20 -16.18
C GLU A 75 9.18 -12.05 -16.79
N ARG A 76 8.75 -10.79 -16.60
CA ARG A 76 9.46 -9.59 -17.04
C ARG A 76 10.60 -9.19 -16.09
N ILE A 77 10.67 -9.82 -14.92
CA ILE A 77 11.72 -9.61 -13.91
C ILE A 77 12.96 -10.40 -14.33
N GLU A 78 14.14 -9.85 -14.07
CA GLU A 78 15.42 -10.51 -14.31
C GLU A 78 15.48 -11.87 -13.60
N PRO A 79 16.02 -12.93 -14.24
CA PRO A 79 16.05 -14.28 -13.65
C PRO A 79 16.71 -14.33 -12.26
N GLU A 80 17.75 -13.52 -12.05
CA GLU A 80 18.58 -13.51 -10.83
C GLU A 80 17.80 -13.08 -9.58
N VAL A 81 16.76 -12.25 -9.76
CA VAL A 81 15.97 -11.73 -8.63
C VAL A 81 14.51 -12.19 -8.68
N ARG A 82 14.11 -12.85 -9.77
CA ARG A 82 12.73 -13.26 -10.02
C ARG A 82 12.15 -14.15 -8.92
N GLU A 83 12.94 -15.08 -8.41
CA GLU A 83 12.50 -16.04 -7.39
C GLU A 83 12.06 -15.33 -6.11
N LEU A 84 12.85 -14.39 -5.60
CA LEU A 84 12.51 -13.61 -4.42
C LEU A 84 11.22 -12.77 -4.67
N TRP A 85 11.12 -12.12 -5.82
CA TRP A 85 9.96 -11.28 -6.12
C TRP A 85 8.70 -12.10 -6.42
N ALA A 86 8.84 -13.32 -6.92
CA ALA A 86 7.73 -14.28 -7.03
C ALA A 86 7.23 -14.72 -5.65
N ALA A 87 8.14 -15.01 -4.70
CA ALA A 87 7.78 -15.34 -3.32
C ALA A 87 7.09 -14.15 -2.63
N VAL A 88 7.57 -12.91 -2.84
CA VAL A 88 6.91 -11.69 -2.34
C VAL A 88 5.51 -11.54 -2.94
N SER A 89 5.34 -11.77 -4.23
CA SER A 89 4.02 -11.75 -4.89
C SER A 89 3.09 -12.81 -4.30
N ALA A 90 3.56 -14.05 -4.16
CA ALA A 90 2.78 -15.14 -3.58
C ALA A 90 2.34 -14.84 -2.15
N MET A 91 3.23 -14.29 -1.30
CA MET A 91 2.91 -13.84 0.04
C MET A 91 1.82 -12.76 0.03
N LEU A 92 1.97 -11.70 -0.78
CA LEU A 92 1.05 -10.57 -0.84
C LEU A 92 -0.35 -10.95 -1.39
N THR A 93 -0.43 -12.03 -2.16
CA THR A 93 -1.69 -12.55 -2.73
C THR A 93 -2.26 -13.74 -1.96
N SER A 94 -1.59 -14.18 -0.88
CA SER A 94 -2.00 -15.33 -0.10
C SER A 94 -3.31 -15.11 0.66
N ALA A 95 -4.05 -16.18 0.86
CA ALA A 95 -5.29 -16.17 1.64
C ALA A 95 -5.03 -15.85 3.12
N GLU A 96 -3.85 -16.18 3.64
CA GLU A 96 -3.40 -15.91 5.00
C GLU A 96 -3.27 -14.40 5.25
N VAL A 97 -2.57 -13.68 4.37
CA VAL A 97 -2.41 -12.22 4.43
C VAL A 97 -3.77 -11.53 4.24
N GLU A 98 -4.62 -12.00 3.32
CA GLU A 98 -5.98 -11.48 3.17
C GLU A 98 -6.78 -11.64 4.48
N ARG A 99 -6.74 -12.82 5.11
CA ARG A 99 -7.45 -13.07 6.38
C ARG A 99 -6.96 -12.18 7.51
N ALA A 100 -5.64 -11.99 7.63
CA ALA A 100 -5.04 -11.10 8.64
C ALA A 100 -5.47 -9.64 8.44
N ILE A 101 -5.41 -9.12 7.21
CA ILE A 101 -5.89 -7.78 6.84
C ILE A 101 -7.38 -7.63 7.14
N ARG A 102 -8.19 -8.62 6.79
CA ARG A 102 -9.64 -8.62 7.04
C ARG A 102 -9.97 -8.59 8.53
N ALA A 103 -9.26 -9.39 9.33
CA ALA A 103 -9.44 -9.42 10.77
C ALA A 103 -9.04 -8.08 11.41
N LYS A 104 -7.86 -7.57 11.05
CA LYS A 104 -7.32 -6.34 11.63
C LYS A 104 -8.08 -5.07 11.26
N LEU A 105 -8.65 -5.01 10.05
CA LEU A 105 -9.45 -3.89 9.55
C LEU A 105 -10.96 -4.13 9.62
N HIS A 106 -11.43 -5.09 10.42
CA HIS A 106 -12.82 -5.52 10.49
C HIS A 106 -13.80 -4.36 10.61
N ASP A 107 -13.60 -3.44 11.57
CA ASP A 107 -14.53 -2.33 11.82
C ASP A 107 -14.68 -1.41 10.60
N GLY A 108 -13.57 -1.11 9.94
CA GLY A 108 -13.57 -0.33 8.70
C GLY A 108 -14.29 -1.06 7.54
N LEU A 109 -14.09 -2.36 7.44
CA LEU A 109 -14.76 -3.20 6.44
C LEU A 109 -16.28 -3.31 6.71
N GLU A 110 -16.73 -3.30 7.95
CA GLU A 110 -18.16 -3.24 8.29
C GLU A 110 -18.78 -1.90 7.88
N ILE A 111 -18.08 -0.77 8.08
CA ILE A 111 -18.53 0.55 7.57
C ILE A 111 -18.63 0.48 6.03
N ARG A 112 -17.64 -0.10 5.38
CA ARG A 112 -17.60 -0.27 3.93
C ARG A 112 -18.76 -1.13 3.43
N ALA A 113 -18.98 -2.30 4.02
CA ALA A 113 -20.03 -3.24 3.64
C ALA A 113 -21.42 -2.61 3.73
N ARG A 114 -21.70 -1.87 4.81
CA ARG A 114 -22.98 -1.14 4.97
C ARG A 114 -23.19 -0.12 3.84
N GLY A 115 -22.18 0.67 3.52
CA GLY A 115 -22.28 1.66 2.43
C GLY A 115 -22.42 1.05 1.04
N ASP A 116 -21.78 -0.09 0.80
CA ASP A 116 -21.90 -0.84 -0.46
C ASP A 116 -23.14 -1.77 -0.49
N LYS A 117 -23.95 -1.81 0.59
CA LYS A 117 -25.14 -2.68 0.73
C LYS A 117 -24.79 -4.17 0.61
N VAL A 118 -23.64 -4.57 1.13
CA VAL A 118 -23.18 -5.95 1.23
C VAL A 118 -23.50 -6.49 2.63
N ALA A 119 -23.86 -7.75 2.72
CA ALA A 119 -24.25 -8.42 3.97
C ALA A 119 -23.05 -8.71 4.89
N GLY A 120 -22.36 -7.64 5.36
CA GLY A 120 -21.24 -7.66 6.29
C GLY A 120 -19.86 -7.78 5.63
N ALA A 121 -18.84 -7.45 6.41
CA ALA A 121 -17.43 -7.40 5.98
C ALA A 121 -16.94 -8.71 5.35
N LYS A 122 -17.40 -9.86 5.84
CA LYS A 122 -17.02 -11.19 5.33
C LYS A 122 -17.43 -11.44 3.87
N LYS A 123 -18.44 -10.73 3.37
CA LYS A 123 -18.93 -10.87 1.99
C LYS A 123 -18.28 -9.90 1.00
N LEU A 124 -17.49 -8.94 1.48
CA LEU A 124 -16.68 -8.11 0.60
C LEU A 124 -15.61 -8.98 -0.06
N ARG A 125 -15.47 -8.89 -1.38
CA ARG A 125 -14.33 -9.51 -2.08
C ARG A 125 -13.08 -8.65 -1.85
N LEU A 126 -11.94 -9.33 -1.70
CA LEU A 126 -10.63 -8.73 -1.53
C LEU A 126 -9.66 -9.44 -2.49
N VAL A 127 -9.50 -8.91 -3.69
CA VAL A 127 -8.60 -9.47 -4.70
C VAL A 127 -7.31 -8.66 -4.70
N ALA A 128 -6.22 -9.24 -4.20
CA ALA A 128 -4.93 -8.60 -4.08
C ALA A 128 -4.24 -8.43 -5.44
N LYS A 129 -3.74 -7.24 -5.74
CA LYS A 129 -2.94 -6.94 -6.94
C LYS A 129 -1.73 -6.08 -6.57
N PRO A 130 -0.61 -6.71 -6.18
CA PRO A 130 0.60 -6.00 -5.76
C PRO A 130 1.34 -5.37 -6.94
N VAL A 131 1.87 -4.16 -6.71
CA VAL A 131 2.62 -3.37 -7.70
C VAL A 131 3.80 -2.71 -7.01
N VAL A 132 5.00 -2.82 -7.57
CA VAL A 132 6.17 -2.04 -7.14
C VAL A 132 6.13 -0.70 -7.87
N TYR A 133 6.23 0.39 -7.11
CA TYR A 133 6.36 1.73 -7.66
C TYR A 133 7.75 2.30 -7.44
N ARG A 134 8.24 2.97 -8.46
CA ARG A 134 9.39 3.87 -8.40
C ARG A 134 8.91 5.29 -8.64
N ASP A 135 9.01 6.13 -7.62
CA ASP A 135 8.71 7.55 -7.69
C ASP A 135 10.01 8.35 -7.76
N ARG A 136 10.04 9.35 -8.63
CA ARG A 136 11.17 10.25 -8.86
C ARG A 136 10.81 11.70 -8.53
N ASP A 137 11.78 12.58 -8.68
CA ASP A 137 11.59 14.02 -8.54
C ASP A 137 10.38 14.52 -9.32
N GLY A 138 9.66 15.44 -8.73
CA GLY A 138 8.44 16.01 -9.31
C GLY A 138 7.19 15.16 -9.13
N TYR A 139 7.29 13.90 -8.66
CA TYR A 139 6.10 13.10 -8.42
C TYR A 139 5.29 13.64 -7.23
N GLU A 140 3.99 13.74 -7.45
CA GLU A 140 2.99 14.18 -6.50
C GLU A 140 1.74 13.31 -6.60
N ILE A 141 1.07 13.10 -5.48
CA ILE A 141 -0.30 12.64 -5.47
C ILE A 141 -1.13 13.53 -4.53
N LYS A 142 -1.98 14.36 -5.13
CA LYS A 142 -2.84 15.28 -4.37
C LYS A 142 -3.76 14.51 -3.43
N PRO A 143 -4.22 15.14 -2.33
CA PRO A 143 -5.19 14.50 -1.43
C PRO A 143 -6.40 13.97 -2.20
N HIS A 144 -6.68 12.67 -2.05
CA HIS A 144 -7.78 11.99 -2.70
C HIS A 144 -8.27 10.81 -1.85
N PRO A 145 -9.53 10.43 -1.93
CA PRO A 145 -9.97 9.09 -1.56
C PRO A 145 -9.75 8.17 -2.76
N ASP A 146 -9.32 6.97 -2.55
CA ASP A 146 -9.15 6.00 -3.63
C ASP A 146 -10.44 5.73 -4.42
N THR A 147 -10.35 5.07 -5.56
CA THR A 147 -11.53 4.73 -6.38
C THR A 147 -12.42 3.72 -5.67
N ARG A 148 -13.74 3.68 -6.02
CA ARG A 148 -14.70 2.71 -5.46
C ARG A 148 -14.31 1.25 -5.70
N LYS A 149 -13.56 0.98 -6.77
CA LYS A 149 -13.11 -0.36 -7.14
C LYS A 149 -12.16 -0.99 -6.11
N LYS A 150 -11.41 -0.15 -5.36
CA LYS A 150 -10.53 -0.58 -4.29
C LYS A 150 -11.31 -0.74 -2.97
N VAL A 151 -11.06 -1.81 -2.25
CA VAL A 151 -11.65 -2.09 -0.93
C VAL A 151 -10.66 -1.78 0.18
N VAL A 152 -9.42 -2.25 0.05
CA VAL A 152 -8.31 -1.96 0.95
C VAL A 152 -7.12 -1.51 0.12
N THR A 153 -6.41 -0.50 0.61
CA THR A 153 -5.12 -0.07 0.10
C THR A 153 -4.07 -0.36 1.17
N MET A 154 -3.09 -1.17 0.83
CA MET A 154 -1.94 -1.50 1.67
C MET A 154 -0.68 -1.03 0.97
N GLN A 155 0.18 -0.28 1.66
CA GLN A 155 1.45 0.18 1.11
C GLN A 155 2.61 -0.16 2.02
N LEU A 156 3.63 -0.79 1.45
CA LEU A 156 4.89 -1.13 2.10
C LEU A 156 5.96 -0.16 1.62
N TYR A 157 6.71 0.39 2.54
CA TYR A 157 7.82 1.28 2.24
C TYR A 157 9.13 0.51 2.16
N CYS A 158 9.88 0.76 1.11
CA CYS A 158 11.10 0.03 0.76
C CYS A 158 12.32 0.95 0.59
N PRO A 159 12.58 1.93 1.47
CA PRO A 159 13.85 2.65 1.44
C PRO A 159 14.97 1.78 2.02
N ALA A 160 16.21 2.02 1.59
CA ALA A 160 17.38 1.36 2.15
C ALA A 160 17.74 1.89 3.55
N ASP A 161 17.38 3.14 3.84
CA ASP A 161 17.69 3.85 5.08
C ASP A 161 16.65 4.95 5.36
N ASP A 162 16.86 5.77 6.39
CA ASP A 162 15.92 6.81 6.84
C ASP A 162 16.07 8.17 6.13
N ARG A 163 16.99 8.31 5.17
CA ARG A 163 17.24 9.60 4.47
C ARG A 163 16.02 10.09 3.68
N GLN A 164 15.12 9.21 3.34
CA GLN A 164 13.87 9.53 2.63
C GLN A 164 12.64 9.60 3.56
N LYS A 165 12.81 9.66 4.89
CA LYS A 165 11.72 9.59 5.88
C LYS A 165 10.58 10.60 5.64
N ASP A 166 10.89 11.76 5.07
CA ASP A 166 9.92 12.82 4.81
C ASP A 166 9.09 12.58 3.53
N LEU A 167 9.40 11.53 2.75
CA LEU A 167 8.66 11.13 1.55
C LEU A 167 7.47 10.21 1.85
N GLY A 168 6.92 10.31 3.03
CA GLY A 168 5.79 9.49 3.49
C GLY A 168 4.44 9.89 2.93
N THR A 169 3.40 9.20 3.37
CA THR A 169 2.01 9.48 2.99
C THR A 169 1.33 10.27 4.09
N THR A 170 0.67 11.36 3.72
CA THR A 170 -0.12 12.18 4.64
C THR A 170 -1.58 11.76 4.63
N LEU A 171 -2.14 11.55 5.80
CA LEU A 171 -3.55 11.29 6.05
C LEU A 171 -4.25 12.60 6.37
N TYR A 172 -5.44 12.81 5.81
CA TYR A 172 -6.20 14.04 5.93
C TYR A 172 -7.59 13.79 6.49
N ARG A 173 -8.18 14.84 7.03
CA ARG A 173 -9.58 14.90 7.45
C ARG A 173 -10.25 16.13 6.84
N ALA A 174 -11.51 16.02 6.44
CA ALA A 174 -12.33 17.18 6.10
C ALA A 174 -12.58 17.99 7.38
N SER A 175 -12.33 19.29 7.36
CA SER A 175 -12.52 20.18 8.52
C SER A 175 -12.85 21.61 8.10
N VAL A 176 -13.52 22.35 9.01
CA VAL A 176 -13.79 23.77 8.81
C VAL A 176 -12.49 24.57 8.69
N LYS A 177 -11.44 24.20 9.44
CA LYS A 177 -10.11 24.79 9.31
C LYS A 177 -9.52 24.59 7.91
N GLY A 178 -9.72 23.40 7.33
CA GLY A 178 -9.33 23.10 5.96
C GLY A 178 -10.05 23.97 4.93
N LEU A 179 -11.33 24.29 5.14
CA LEU A 179 -12.09 25.21 4.26
C LEU A 179 -11.54 26.63 4.25
N LEU A 180 -10.95 27.07 5.36
CA LEU A 180 -10.32 28.40 5.49
C LEU A 180 -8.93 28.47 4.84
N HIS A 181 -8.34 27.33 4.42
CA HIS A 181 -7.01 27.26 3.83
C HIS A 181 -7.10 27.18 2.28
N PRO A 182 -6.70 28.22 1.53
CA PRO A 182 -6.95 28.30 0.07
C PRO A 182 -6.36 27.14 -0.76
N LYS A 183 -5.36 26.42 -0.22
CA LYS A 183 -4.68 25.32 -0.91
C LYS A 183 -5.07 23.91 -0.40
N SER A 184 -5.98 23.80 0.56
CA SER A 184 -6.24 22.53 1.26
C SER A 184 -7.46 21.78 0.74
N TYR A 185 -8.23 22.35 -0.17
CA TYR A 185 -9.48 21.75 -0.66
C TYR A 185 -10.45 21.34 0.48
N GLY A 186 -10.47 22.04 1.58
CA GLY A 186 -11.28 21.70 2.76
C GLY A 186 -10.68 20.56 3.62
N LEU A 187 -9.42 20.20 3.42
CA LEU A 187 -8.74 19.10 4.11
C LEU A 187 -7.69 19.63 5.08
N GLU A 188 -7.62 19.00 6.23
CA GLU A 188 -6.60 19.26 7.27
C GLU A 188 -5.65 18.04 7.32
N PRO A 189 -4.32 18.23 7.19
CA PRO A 189 -3.38 17.14 7.41
C PRO A 189 -3.40 16.75 8.88
N ILE A 190 -3.59 15.47 9.16
CA ILE A 190 -3.66 14.94 10.54
C ILE A 190 -2.36 14.25 10.92
N LYS A 191 -1.81 13.43 10.02
CA LYS A 191 -0.62 12.62 10.30
C LYS A 191 0.12 12.32 8.99
N THR A 192 1.43 12.46 9.00
CA THR A 192 2.28 11.89 7.95
C THR A 192 2.90 10.60 8.47
N LEU A 193 2.68 9.53 7.75
CA LEU A 193 3.29 8.23 8.01
C LEU A 193 4.71 8.27 7.44
N PRO A 194 5.77 8.18 8.26
CA PRO A 194 7.14 8.38 7.79
C PRO A 194 7.57 7.25 6.84
N PHE A 195 8.33 7.61 5.81
CA PHE A 195 8.87 6.65 4.83
C PHE A 195 10.15 6.01 5.36
N LEU A 196 9.98 5.03 6.25
CA LEU A 196 11.07 4.33 6.92
C LEU A 196 11.27 2.91 6.37
N PRO A 197 12.45 2.30 6.57
CA PRO A 197 12.71 0.92 6.19
C PRO A 197 11.71 -0.06 6.81
N ASN A 198 11.25 -0.99 6.01
CA ASN A 198 10.47 -2.16 6.45
C ASN A 198 9.19 -1.83 7.24
N VAL A 199 8.59 -0.67 6.97
CA VAL A 199 7.30 -0.29 7.56
C VAL A 199 6.23 -0.18 6.49
N GLY A 200 4.97 -0.15 6.92
CA GLY A 200 3.87 0.05 6.00
C GLY A 200 2.58 0.39 6.71
N TYR A 201 1.55 0.57 5.93
CA TYR A 201 0.21 0.83 6.43
C TYR A 201 -0.83 0.20 5.51
N ALA A 202 -2.00 -0.04 6.07
CA ALA A 202 -3.18 -0.40 5.27
C ALA A 202 -4.42 0.32 5.79
N PHE A 203 -5.34 0.63 4.91
CA PHE A 203 -6.60 1.26 5.27
C PHE A 203 -7.75 0.78 4.38
N VAL A 204 -8.96 0.86 4.94
CA VAL A 204 -10.19 0.62 4.18
C VAL A 204 -10.54 1.85 3.35
N VAL A 205 -10.82 1.65 2.07
CA VAL A 205 -11.23 2.74 1.17
C VAL A 205 -12.67 3.14 1.48
N LEU A 206 -12.82 4.29 2.15
CA LEU A 206 -14.10 4.87 2.53
C LEU A 206 -14.36 6.18 1.76
N LYS A 207 -15.56 6.33 1.24
CA LYS A 207 -16.02 7.50 0.49
C LYS A 207 -17.26 8.10 1.15
N ALA A 208 -17.74 9.24 0.65
CA ALA A 208 -18.84 9.99 1.23
C ALA A 208 -20.13 9.16 1.42
N TYR A 209 -20.42 8.23 0.54
CA TYR A 209 -21.59 7.34 0.65
C TYR A 209 -21.41 6.20 1.69
N HIS A 210 -20.19 5.94 2.17
CA HIS A 210 -19.95 5.06 3.31
C HIS A 210 -20.05 5.84 4.62
N THR A 211 -19.36 6.96 4.69
CA THR A 211 -19.29 7.85 5.85
C THR A 211 -18.68 9.19 5.46
N ILE A 212 -19.27 10.29 5.93
CA ILE A 212 -18.73 11.65 5.67
C ILE A 212 -17.52 11.93 6.59
N ARG A 213 -17.54 11.38 7.82
CA ARG A 213 -16.54 11.72 8.86
C ARG A 213 -15.21 11.00 8.69
N GLN A 214 -15.21 9.80 8.12
CA GLN A 214 -14.05 8.90 8.06
C GLN A 214 -13.67 8.55 6.61
N MET A 215 -13.88 9.48 5.68
CA MET A 215 -13.41 9.29 4.30
C MET A 215 -11.89 9.11 4.28
N SER A 216 -11.41 8.14 3.52
CA SER A 216 -9.99 7.77 3.47
C SER A 216 -9.13 8.74 2.64
N TRP A 217 -9.18 10.03 2.99
CA TRP A 217 -8.40 11.07 2.35
C TRP A 217 -6.92 10.92 2.66
N HIS A 218 -6.13 10.70 1.63
CA HIS A 218 -4.68 10.56 1.73
C HIS A 218 -4.00 11.12 0.51
N GLY A 219 -2.72 11.42 0.64
CA GLY A 219 -1.93 11.96 -0.46
C GLY A 219 -0.45 11.99 -0.13
N ARG A 220 0.34 12.42 -1.08
CA ARG A 220 1.76 12.63 -0.87
C ARG A 220 2.19 13.95 -1.48
N PRO A 221 2.83 14.82 -0.69
CA PRO A 221 3.41 16.06 -1.19
C PRO A 221 4.38 15.81 -2.34
N LYS A 222 4.54 16.81 -3.20
CA LYS A 222 5.51 16.76 -4.30
C LYS A 222 6.91 16.48 -3.78
N ILE A 223 7.63 15.57 -4.44
CA ILE A 223 9.06 15.41 -4.26
C ILE A 223 9.73 16.64 -4.89
N SER A 224 10.09 17.62 -4.07
CA SER A 224 10.51 18.96 -4.53
C SER A 224 12.02 19.11 -4.66
N ALA A 225 12.79 18.26 -3.98
CA ALA A 225 14.25 18.23 -4.04
C ALA A 225 14.71 17.03 -4.86
N PRO A 226 15.86 17.15 -5.55
CA PRO A 226 16.49 15.97 -6.12
C PRO A 226 16.69 14.88 -5.08
N ILE A 227 16.34 13.64 -5.45
CA ILE A 227 16.58 12.46 -4.63
C ILE A 227 17.62 11.57 -5.29
N ASP A 228 18.63 11.15 -4.54
CA ASP A 228 19.73 10.32 -5.05
C ASP A 228 19.24 8.95 -5.55
N ARG A 229 18.15 8.46 -4.95
CA ARG A 229 17.55 7.17 -5.27
C ARG A 229 16.04 7.32 -5.44
N PRO A 230 15.42 6.59 -6.37
CA PRO A 230 13.96 6.55 -6.46
C PRO A 230 13.33 6.12 -5.13
N ARG A 231 12.18 6.70 -4.81
CA ARG A 231 11.35 6.22 -3.70
C ARG A 231 10.68 4.92 -4.11
N ILE A 232 11.06 3.81 -3.51
CA ILE A 232 10.52 2.46 -3.80
C ILE A 232 9.43 2.11 -2.80
N SER A 233 8.28 1.68 -3.28
CA SER A 233 7.22 1.16 -2.43
C SER A 233 6.45 0.04 -3.12
N ILE A 234 5.92 -0.90 -2.36
CA ILE A 234 5.00 -1.92 -2.85
C ILE A 234 3.60 -1.51 -2.44
N LEU A 235 2.72 -1.36 -3.41
CA LEU A 235 1.30 -1.10 -3.18
C LEU A 235 0.53 -2.40 -3.44
N ASN A 236 -0.01 -3.02 -2.40
CA ASN A 236 -0.93 -4.14 -2.53
C ASN A 236 -2.36 -3.63 -2.41
N THR A 237 -3.04 -3.51 -3.52
CA THR A 237 -4.43 -3.06 -3.55
C THR A 237 -5.35 -4.28 -3.60
N PHE A 238 -6.30 -4.33 -2.67
CA PHE A 238 -7.37 -5.31 -2.68
C PHE A 238 -8.59 -4.74 -3.40
N TYR A 239 -8.91 -5.32 -4.54
CA TYR A 239 -10.04 -4.91 -5.37
C TYR A 239 -11.31 -5.70 -5.05
N ALA A 240 -12.47 -5.11 -5.36
CA ALA A 240 -13.77 -5.77 -5.20
C ALA A 240 -14.02 -6.85 -6.24
N ASP A 241 -13.25 -6.89 -7.33
CA ASP A 241 -13.42 -7.81 -8.45
C ASP A 241 -12.07 -8.15 -9.10
N GLU A 242 -11.92 -9.36 -9.64
CA GLU A 242 -10.72 -9.85 -10.32
C GLU A 242 -10.43 -9.11 -11.63
N SER A 243 -11.48 -8.66 -12.33
CA SER A 243 -11.34 -7.90 -13.58
C SER A 243 -10.76 -6.50 -13.37
N LEU A 244 -10.71 -6.03 -12.11
CA LEU A 244 -10.21 -4.71 -11.75
C LEU A 244 -8.70 -4.75 -11.49
N GLY A 245 -8.04 -3.67 -11.80
CA GLY A 245 -6.59 -3.49 -11.66
C GLY A 245 -6.10 -2.50 -12.71
N PHE A 246 -4.78 -2.34 -12.80
CA PHE A 246 -4.14 -1.55 -13.87
C PHE A 246 -3.95 -2.41 -15.10
#